data_5eed0554f19fc1d65fc9a46643d2c3b3
#
_entry.id   5eed0554f19fc1d65fc9a46643d2c3b3
#
_cell.length_a   1.000
_cell.length_b   1.000
_cell.length_c   1.000
_cell.angle_alpha   90.00
_cell.angle_beta   90.00
_cell.angle_gamma   90.00
#
_symmetry.space_group_name_H-M   'P 1'
#
loop_
_entity.id
_entity.type
_entity.pdbx_description
1 polymer ?
#
loop_
_entity_poly.entity_id
_entity_poly.type
_entity_poly.pdbx_seq_one_letter_code
_entity_poly.pdbx_strand_id
1 'polypeptide(L)'
;MFGKAWQWLTVRLGGKQQGLLRLFVHRHPMYQSFWHPIATRDRQPGMQIQIYLEASNMAAGAYRIVAAEIADLPAIQTVIGVRDAKSRKFAHDNPLPPRQLTTLSLHFLVTGQSHSIGEPFRATVMLTDHVGGRHSLIVIMH
;
A
#
# COMPACT_ATOMS: atom_id res chain seq x y z
N MET A 1 -22.70 -1.52 -22.79
CA MET A 1 -21.86 -1.85 -22.83
C MET A 1 -21.60 -1.51 -22.74
N PHE A 2 -21.57 -1.35 -22.20
CA PHE A 2 -20.61 -1.42 -22.13
C PHE A 2 -20.24 -1.23 -22.34
N GLY A 3 -20.45 -1.29 -21.95
CA GLY A 3 -19.43 -1.45 -22.17
C GLY A 3 -19.09 -1.07 -22.31
N LYS A 4 -18.68 -1.07 -22.09
CA LYS A 4 -17.81 -1.02 -22.23
C LYS A 4 -17.58 -0.84 -21.99
N ALA A 5 -17.88 -0.99 -21.71
CA ALA A 5 -17.08 -1.18 -21.54
C ALA A 5 -17.02 -1.04 -21.04
N TRP A 6 -16.89 -1.24 -20.43
CA TRP A 6 -16.13 -1.49 -20.15
C TRP A 6 -15.92 -1.64 -19.98
N GLN A 7 -15.65 -1.81 -19.45
CA GLN A 7 -14.78 -2.17 -19.45
C GLN A 7 -14.44 -2.18 -19.42
N TRP A 8 -14.65 -2.35 -19.40
CA TRP A 8 -13.86 -2.49 -19.51
C TRP A 8 -13.87 -2.58 -19.16
N LEU A 9 -13.85 -2.81 -18.78
CA LEU A 9 -13.40 -3.18 -18.52
C LEU A 9 -13.38 -3.46 -18.09
N THR A 10 -13.28 -3.79 -17.74
CA THR A 10 -12.81 -4.37 -17.48
C THR A 10 -12.66 -4.68 -17.19
N VAL A 11 -12.58 -5.08 -17.16
CA VAL A 11 -12.12 -5.65 -17.03
C VAL A 11 -12.18 -5.99 -16.90
N ARG A 12 -11.65 -6.52 -17.30
CA ARG A 12 -11.54 -6.98 -17.06
C ARG A 12 -11.97 -7.69 -16.26
N LEU A 13 -12.35 -8.29 -15.96
CA LEU A 13 -12.71 -8.83 -15.03
C LEU A 13 -12.58 -8.44 -13.59
N GLY A 14 -11.89 -8.73 -12.83
CA GLY A 14 -11.51 -8.05 -11.60
C GLY A 14 -11.48 -6.56 -11.71
N GLY A 15 -11.40 -6.07 -12.91
CA GLY A 15 -11.35 -4.64 -13.15
C GLY A 15 -12.52 -3.84 -12.58
N LYS A 16 -13.68 -4.44 -12.51
CA LYS A 16 -14.83 -3.77 -11.92
C LYS A 16 -14.69 -3.58 -10.42
N GLN A 17 -14.09 -4.54 -9.75
CA GLN A 17 -13.89 -4.45 -8.31
C GLN A 17 -12.84 -3.42 -7.94
N GLN A 18 -11.86 -3.19 -8.79
CA GLN A 18 -10.83 -2.19 -8.55
C GLN A 18 -11.41 -0.79 -8.40
N GLY A 19 -12.52 -0.48 -9.09
CA GLY A 19 -13.18 0.79 -8.95
C GLY A 19 -13.85 1.01 -7.59
N LEU A 20 -14.05 -0.08 -6.83
CA LEU A 20 -14.69 -0.03 -5.52
C LEU A 20 -13.69 0.08 -4.37
N LEU A 21 -12.42 -0.16 -4.63
CA LEU A 21 -11.36 0.05 -3.65
C LEU A 21 -10.54 1.26 -4.09
N ARG A 22 -10.52 2.29 -3.24
CA ARG A 22 -9.78 3.51 -3.51
C ARG A 22 -8.73 3.71 -2.43
N LEU A 23 -7.55 4.11 -2.85
CA LEU A 23 -6.41 4.32 -1.97
C LEU A 23 -5.98 5.78 -2.03
N PHE A 24 -5.69 6.33 -0.87
CA PHE A 24 -5.25 7.72 -0.73
C PHE A 24 -4.06 7.78 0.20
N VAL A 25 -3.18 8.77 -0.03
CA VAL A 25 -2.16 9.10 0.96
C VAL A 25 -2.88 9.53 2.23
N HIS A 26 -2.44 9.02 3.38
CA HIS A 26 -3.09 9.32 4.64
C HIS A 26 -2.93 10.79 5.00
N ARG A 27 -4.02 11.44 5.36
CA ARG A 27 -4.03 12.89 5.63
C ARG A 27 -3.87 13.23 7.10
N HIS A 28 -4.03 12.27 7.99
CA HIS A 28 -3.93 12.53 9.41
C HIS A 28 -2.47 12.68 9.83
N PRO A 29 -2.11 13.73 10.59
CA PRO A 29 -0.69 13.93 10.97
C PRO A 29 -0.06 12.78 11.74
N MET A 30 -0.86 11.99 12.46
CA MET A 30 -0.38 10.82 13.19
C MET A 30 0.11 9.72 12.25
N TYR A 31 -0.34 9.69 11.00
CA TYR A 31 -0.03 8.64 10.04
C TYR A 31 0.72 9.18 8.84
N GLN A 32 1.74 9.99 9.07
CA GLN A 32 2.60 10.47 7.99
C GLN A 32 3.58 9.36 7.59
N SER A 33 3.71 9.16 6.28
CA SER A 33 4.70 8.23 5.76
C SER A 33 6.09 8.80 5.98
N PHE A 34 7.05 7.91 6.28
CA PHE A 34 8.42 8.33 6.54
C PHE A 34 9.39 7.22 6.16
N TRP A 35 10.65 7.58 6.05
CA TRP A 35 11.72 6.63 5.82
C TRP A 35 12.97 7.06 6.56
N HIS A 36 13.85 6.13 6.79
CA HIS A 36 15.19 6.46 7.29
C HIS A 36 16.19 5.42 6.82
N PRO A 37 17.45 5.85 6.68
CA PRO A 37 18.50 4.92 6.28
C PRO A 37 18.85 3.98 7.44
N ILE A 38 19.27 2.77 7.06
CA ILE A 38 19.75 1.78 8.02
C ILE A 38 21.06 1.20 7.51
N ALA A 39 21.86 0.65 8.43
CA ALA A 39 22.99 -0.19 8.09
C ALA A 39 22.57 -1.63 8.24
N THR A 40 22.72 -2.43 7.18
CA THR A 40 22.43 -3.85 7.24
C THR A 40 23.59 -4.60 7.87
N ARG A 41 23.36 -5.90 8.16
CA ARG A 41 24.39 -6.77 8.74
C ARG A 41 25.69 -6.76 7.95
N ASP A 42 25.58 -6.73 6.63
CA ASP A 42 26.74 -6.78 5.73
C ASP A 42 27.31 -5.38 5.46
N ARG A 43 26.93 -4.40 6.28
CA ARG A 43 27.32 -3.00 6.11
C ARG A 43 26.90 -2.43 4.76
N GLN A 44 25.89 -3.01 4.16
CA GLN A 44 25.29 -2.47 2.95
C GLN A 44 24.34 -1.35 3.30
N PRO A 45 24.23 -0.33 2.44
CA PRO A 45 23.19 0.68 2.65
C PRO A 45 21.81 0.05 2.56
N GLY A 46 20.85 0.61 3.28
CA GLY A 46 19.48 0.16 3.23
C GLY A 46 18.53 1.22 3.72
N MET A 47 17.25 0.93 3.64
CA MET A 47 16.20 1.84 4.09
C MET A 47 15.09 1.07 4.78
N GLN A 48 14.53 1.68 5.82
CA GLN A 48 13.22 1.31 6.32
C GLN A 48 12.24 2.34 5.81
N ILE A 49 11.16 1.88 5.20
CA ILE A 49 10.15 2.75 4.62
C ILE A 49 8.81 2.39 5.23
N GLN A 50 8.15 3.38 5.83
CA GLN A 50 6.83 3.21 6.41
C GLN A 50 5.84 4.08 5.64
N ILE A 51 4.84 3.47 5.07
CA ILE A 51 3.81 4.15 4.31
C ILE A 51 2.45 3.90 4.94
N TYR A 52 1.70 4.97 5.15
CA TYR A 52 0.33 4.89 5.64
C TYR A 52 -0.61 5.38 4.55
N LEU A 53 -1.63 4.58 4.28
CA LEU A 53 -2.65 4.90 3.30
C LEU A 53 -4.03 4.87 3.94
N GLU A 54 -4.94 5.65 3.37
CA GLU A 54 -6.36 5.48 3.63
C GLU A 54 -6.92 4.57 2.53
N ALA A 55 -7.59 3.51 2.93
CA ALA A 55 -8.21 2.58 2.02
C ALA A 55 -9.73 2.67 2.17
N SER A 56 -10.40 3.06 1.11
CA SER A 56 -11.85 3.16 1.08
C SER A 56 -12.41 1.97 0.31
N ASN A 57 -13.00 1.03 1.02
CA ASN A 57 -13.62 -0.14 0.42
C ASN A 57 -15.12 0.14 0.26
N MET A 58 -15.55 0.40 -0.97
CA MET A 58 -16.94 0.68 -1.31
C MET A 58 -17.69 -0.60 -1.71
N ALA A 59 -17.03 -1.73 -1.68
CA ALA A 59 -17.63 -3.00 -2.07
C ALA A 59 -18.50 -3.60 -0.96
N ALA A 60 -19.38 -4.51 -1.34
CA ALA A 60 -20.19 -5.25 -0.38
C ALA A 60 -19.40 -6.31 0.37
N GLY A 61 -18.24 -6.74 -0.16
CA GLY A 61 -17.39 -7.72 0.46
C GLY A 61 -16.07 -7.13 0.93
N ALA A 62 -15.36 -7.87 1.74
CA ALA A 62 -14.05 -7.45 2.23
C ALA A 62 -12.97 -7.63 1.17
N TYR A 63 -11.97 -6.75 1.17
CA TYR A 63 -10.76 -6.91 0.37
C TYR A 63 -9.61 -7.31 1.27
N ARG A 64 -8.79 -8.25 0.84
CA ARG A 64 -7.55 -8.58 1.52
C ARG A 64 -6.39 -8.18 0.61
N ILE A 65 -5.47 -7.38 1.13
CA ILE A 65 -4.26 -7.01 0.42
C ILE A 65 -3.23 -8.12 0.66
N VAL A 66 -2.79 -8.77 -0.39
CA VAL A 66 -1.92 -9.93 -0.29
C VAL A 66 -0.47 -9.63 -0.66
N ALA A 67 -0.22 -8.51 -1.34
CA ALA A 67 1.14 -8.13 -1.71
C ALA A 67 1.24 -6.62 -1.84
N ALA A 68 2.42 -6.11 -1.53
CA ALA A 68 2.74 -4.70 -1.68
C ALA A 68 4.19 -4.56 -2.13
N GLU A 69 4.46 -3.61 -3.04
CA GLU A 69 5.81 -3.34 -3.50
C GLU A 69 5.95 -1.87 -3.87
N ILE A 70 7.18 -1.41 -3.90
CA ILE A 70 7.52 -0.08 -4.38
C ILE A 70 8.29 -0.28 -5.68
N ALA A 71 7.86 0.38 -6.75
CA ALA A 71 8.54 0.27 -8.04
C ALA A 71 10.01 0.69 -7.91
N ASP A 72 10.90 -0.10 -8.49
CA ASP A 72 12.35 0.13 -8.52
C ASP A 72 13.06 0.06 -7.15
N LEU A 73 12.35 -0.39 -6.11
CA LEU A 73 12.93 -0.58 -4.79
C LEU A 73 12.58 -1.98 -4.28
N PRO A 74 13.29 -3.01 -4.70
CA PRO A 74 12.99 -4.36 -4.24
C PRO A 74 13.25 -4.49 -2.74
N ALA A 75 12.20 -4.84 -2.01
CA ALA A 75 12.26 -5.03 -0.58
C ALA A 75 12.54 -6.49 -0.25
N ILE A 76 13.39 -6.72 0.75
CA ILE A 76 13.64 -8.07 1.25
C ILE A 76 12.59 -8.50 2.27
N GLN A 77 11.85 -7.54 2.80
CA GLN A 77 10.78 -7.81 3.74
C GLN A 77 9.70 -6.76 3.57
N THR A 78 8.46 -7.21 3.52
CA THR A 78 7.29 -6.34 3.42
C THR A 78 6.27 -6.79 4.44
N VAL A 79 5.76 -5.85 5.22
CA VAL A 79 4.74 -6.11 6.24
C VAL A 79 3.52 -5.24 5.93
N ILE A 80 2.38 -5.88 5.78
CA ILE A 80 1.11 -5.22 5.50
C ILE A 80 0.23 -5.34 6.73
N GLY A 81 -0.25 -4.22 7.25
CA GLY A 81 -1.14 -4.21 8.39
C GLY A 81 -2.38 -3.39 8.13
N VAL A 82 -3.52 -3.89 8.57
CA VAL A 82 -4.79 -3.17 8.51
C VAL A 82 -5.18 -2.82 9.93
N ARG A 83 -5.50 -1.55 10.17
CA ARG A 83 -5.85 -1.08 11.51
C ARG A 83 -7.22 -1.59 11.89
N ASP A 84 -7.28 -2.23 13.04
CA ASP A 84 -8.55 -2.66 13.61
C ASP A 84 -9.23 -1.49 14.31
N ALA A 85 -10.49 -1.23 13.96
CA ALA A 85 -11.23 -0.09 14.50
C ALA A 85 -11.45 -0.18 16.03
N LYS A 86 -11.54 -1.37 16.56
CA LYS A 86 -11.80 -1.58 18.00
C LYS A 86 -10.52 -1.54 18.82
N SER A 87 -9.54 -2.35 18.46
CA SER A 87 -8.28 -2.45 19.19
C SER A 87 -7.32 -1.32 18.88
N ARG A 88 -7.51 -0.65 17.76
CA ARG A 88 -6.63 0.38 17.22
C ARG A 88 -5.23 -0.12 16.90
N LYS A 89 -5.07 -1.42 16.76
CA LYS A 89 -3.81 -2.04 16.40
C LYS A 89 -3.83 -2.47 14.95
N PHE A 90 -2.65 -2.58 14.37
CA PHE A 90 -2.50 -3.11 13.02
C PHE A 90 -2.32 -4.62 13.09
N ALA A 91 -3.02 -5.34 12.22
CA ALA A 91 -2.93 -6.79 12.16
C ALA A 91 -2.65 -7.22 10.72
N HIS A 92 -1.79 -8.23 10.56
CA HIS A 92 -1.30 -8.67 9.27
C HIS A 92 -2.37 -9.27 8.37
N ASP A 93 -3.25 -10.07 8.93
CA ASP A 93 -4.21 -10.82 8.12
C ASP A 93 -5.61 -10.22 8.13
N ASN A 94 -5.75 -9.01 8.64
CA ASN A 94 -7.04 -8.37 8.64
C ASN A 94 -7.44 -7.95 7.23
N PRO A 95 -8.66 -8.23 6.82
CA PRO A 95 -9.17 -7.69 5.56
C PRO A 95 -9.58 -6.23 5.73
N LEU A 96 -9.68 -5.52 4.63
CA LEU A 96 -10.30 -4.21 4.59
C LEU A 96 -11.81 -4.44 4.65
N PRO A 97 -12.48 -4.01 5.73
CA PRO A 97 -13.90 -4.31 5.89
C PRO A 97 -14.75 -3.60 4.85
N PRO A 98 -15.90 -4.20 4.47
CA PRO A 98 -16.74 -3.61 3.44
C PRO A 98 -17.33 -2.26 3.88
N ARG A 99 -17.48 -1.36 2.94
CA ARG A 99 -18.14 -0.07 3.11
C ARG A 99 -17.52 0.78 4.20
N GLN A 100 -16.20 0.69 4.37
CA GLN A 100 -15.50 1.43 5.41
C GLN A 100 -14.22 2.04 4.87
N LEU A 101 -13.81 3.11 5.53
CA LEU A 101 -12.51 3.72 5.36
C LEU A 101 -11.61 3.17 6.47
N THR A 102 -10.44 2.67 6.09
CA THR A 102 -9.54 1.98 7.02
C THR A 102 -8.11 2.47 6.77
N THR A 103 -7.31 2.48 7.83
CA THR A 103 -5.88 2.82 7.71
C THR A 103 -5.09 1.57 7.39
N LEU A 104 -4.27 1.67 6.36
CA LEU A 104 -3.40 0.60 5.88
C LEU A 104 -1.95 0.99 6.16
N SER A 105 -1.22 0.10 6.79
CA SER A 105 0.20 0.29 7.10
C SER A 105 1.03 -0.63 6.23
N LEU A 106 2.03 -0.05 5.56
CA LEU A 106 2.96 -0.80 4.72
C LEU A 106 4.38 -0.50 5.20
N HIS A 107 5.09 -1.55 5.60
CA HIS A 107 6.47 -1.41 6.03
C HIS A 107 7.37 -2.20 5.09
N PHE A 108 8.40 -1.55 4.57
CA PHE A 108 9.34 -2.15 3.65
C PHE A 108 10.76 -2.06 4.21
N LEU A 109 11.49 -3.14 4.09
CA LEU A 109 12.91 -3.17 4.37
C LEU A 109 13.66 -3.35 3.06
N VAL A 110 14.43 -2.33 2.67
CA VAL A 110 15.20 -2.32 1.42
C VAL A 110 16.68 -2.43 1.77
N THR A 111 17.41 -3.27 1.05
CA THR A 111 18.86 -3.40 1.23
C THR A 111 19.58 -3.15 -0.08
N GLY A 112 20.84 -2.75 0.02
CA GLY A 112 21.67 -2.52 -1.15
C GLY A 112 21.57 -1.16 -1.77
N GLN A 113 20.64 -0.32 -1.32
CA GLN A 113 20.49 1.04 -1.82
C GLN A 113 19.80 1.92 -0.79
N SER A 114 20.05 3.21 -0.88
CA SER A 114 19.43 4.21 -0.01
C SER A 114 19.39 5.54 -0.73
N HIS A 115 18.35 6.32 -0.46
CA HIS A 115 18.29 7.71 -0.90
C HIS A 115 19.10 8.59 0.06
N SER A 116 19.37 9.80 -0.37
CA SER A 116 20.09 10.77 0.47
C SER A 116 19.17 11.34 1.54
N ILE A 117 19.72 11.51 2.74
CA ILE A 117 18.97 12.07 3.86
C ILE A 117 18.57 13.51 3.52
N GLY A 118 17.30 13.83 3.79
CA GLY A 118 16.77 15.17 3.58
C GLY A 118 16.27 15.46 2.18
N GLU A 119 16.43 14.50 1.25
CA GLU A 119 15.90 14.66 -0.10
C GLU A 119 14.60 13.89 -0.25
N PRO A 120 13.53 14.56 -0.62
CA PRO A 120 12.27 13.84 -0.86
C PRO A 120 12.38 12.98 -2.12
N PHE A 121 11.68 11.87 -2.12
CA PHE A 121 11.60 11.03 -3.31
C PHE A 121 10.16 10.51 -3.50
N ARG A 122 9.87 10.09 -4.71
CA ARG A 122 8.58 9.54 -5.06
C ARG A 122 8.61 8.02 -4.94
N ALA A 123 7.67 7.48 -4.20
CA ALA A 123 7.49 6.04 -4.10
C ALA A 123 6.20 5.67 -4.86
N THR A 124 6.33 4.88 -5.91
CA THR A 124 5.17 4.32 -6.60
C THR A 124 4.84 3.00 -5.91
N VAL A 125 3.78 3.03 -5.12
CA VAL A 125 3.34 1.89 -4.34
C VAL A 125 2.36 1.07 -5.17
N MET A 126 2.58 -0.24 -5.24
CA MET A 126 1.74 -1.15 -5.99
C MET A 126 1.21 -2.22 -5.04
N LEU A 127 -0.11 -2.36 -4.99
CA LEU A 127 -0.77 -3.33 -4.13
C LEU A 127 -1.51 -4.35 -4.99
N THR A 128 -1.53 -5.59 -4.51
CA THR A 128 -2.32 -6.65 -5.12
C THR A 128 -3.32 -7.16 -4.11
N ASP A 129 -4.58 -7.26 -4.50
CA ASP A 129 -5.61 -7.79 -3.64
C ASP A 129 -5.80 -9.30 -3.86
N HIS A 130 -6.65 -9.92 -3.03
CA HIS A 130 -6.82 -11.37 -3.00
C HIS A 130 -7.50 -11.95 -4.24
N VAL A 131 -8.11 -11.12 -5.07
CA VAL A 131 -8.71 -11.57 -6.33
C VAL A 131 -7.85 -11.20 -7.54
N GLY A 132 -6.61 -10.76 -7.29
CA GLY A 132 -5.68 -10.42 -8.36
C GLY A 132 -5.76 -9.00 -8.88
N GLY A 133 -6.60 -8.17 -8.28
CA GLY A 133 -6.69 -6.75 -8.65
C GLY A 133 -5.42 -6.02 -8.25
N ARG A 134 -4.99 -5.07 -9.10
CA ARG A 134 -3.79 -4.30 -8.89
C ARG A 134 -4.14 -2.83 -8.69
N HIS A 135 -3.49 -2.21 -7.72
CA HIS A 135 -3.73 -0.82 -7.35
C HIS A 135 -2.40 -0.11 -7.25
N SER A 136 -2.31 1.11 -7.75
CA SER A 136 -1.07 1.87 -7.64
C SER A 136 -1.34 3.30 -7.18
N LEU A 137 -0.33 3.89 -6.56
CA LEU A 137 -0.45 5.19 -5.95
C LEU A 137 0.96 5.77 -5.76
N ILE A 138 1.09 7.08 -5.93
CA ILE A 138 2.37 7.75 -5.71
C ILE A 138 2.35 8.43 -4.35
N VAL A 139 3.38 8.14 -3.55
CA VAL A 139 3.56 8.75 -2.23
C VAL A 139 4.87 9.54 -2.24
N ILE A 140 4.81 10.78 -1.78
CA ILE A 140 6.02 11.58 -1.63
C ILE A 140 6.60 11.31 -0.24
N MET A 141 7.84 10.83 -0.22
CA MET A 141 8.56 10.52 1.01
C MET A 141 9.49 11.66 1.37
N HIS A 142 9.48 12.03 2.63
CA HIS A 142 10.31 13.14 3.15
C HIS A 142 11.37 12.67 4.12
#